data_4333e6b37df121019d14142e1542f342
#
_entry.id   4333e6b37df121019d14142e1542f342
#
_cell.length_a   1.000
_cell.length_b   1.000
_cell.length_c   1.000
_cell.angle_alpha   90.00
_cell.angle_beta   90.00
_cell.angle_gamma   90.00
#
_symmetry.space_group_name_H-M   'P 1'
#
loop_
_entity.id
_entity.type
_entity.pdbx_description
1 polymer ?
#
loop_
_entity_poly.entity_id
_entity_poly.type
_entity_poly.pdbx_seq_one_letter_code
_entity_poly.pdbx_strand_id
1 'polypeptide(L)'
;SKYGNNAIKPSGSSSNRVILTSFGLNHMGIVSNITKILSECKCDILDISQKIMQEFYTMIMMIDISNSSKELKELQEELSAAADKLNVKIYLQHEDVFRFMHRI
;
A
#
# COMPACT_ATOMS: atom_id res chain seq x y z
N SER A 1 -1.59 -4.09 28.36
CA SER A 1 -1.74 -3.55 28.02
C SER A 1 -1.79 -3.89 27.88
N LYS A 2 -1.40 -4.20 28.08
CA LYS A 2 -1.58 -3.82 27.74
C LYS A 2 -1.83 -4.09 27.28
N TYR A 3 -1.44 -4.75 27.77
CA TYR A 3 -1.89 -4.37 27.10
C TYR A 3 -2.31 -4.12 26.93
N GLY A 4 -2.20 -4.41 27.26
CA GLY A 4 -2.60 -3.49 26.92
C GLY A 4 -3.11 -3.31 26.79
N ASN A 5 -3.14 -3.15 27.19
CA ASN A 5 -3.71 -2.40 26.87
C ASN A 5 -4.11 -2.18 26.48
N ASN A 6 -3.92 -2.33 26.66
CA ASN A 6 -4.44 -1.78 26.08
C ASN A 6 -5.04 -1.72 25.59
N ALA A 7 -4.86 -1.72 25.59
CA ALA A 7 -5.51 -1.47 24.95
C ALA A 7 -6.01 -1.69 24.31
N ILE A 8 -6.10 -1.64 24.13
CA ILE A 8 -6.65 -1.71 23.43
C ILE A 8 -7.12 -0.97 22.75
N LYS A 9 -6.88 -0.71 22.39
CA LYS A 9 -7.28 0.00 21.52
C LYS A 9 -8.21 -0.33 20.69
N PRO A 10 -8.89 -0.04 20.56
CA PRO A 10 -9.76 -0.46 19.83
C PRO A 10 -9.73 -0.57 18.57
N SER A 11 -9.80 -0.58 18.52
CA SER A 11 -9.72 -0.55 17.74
C SER A 11 -9.64 -0.45 16.85
N GLY A 12 -10.02 -0.31 16.90
CA GLY A 12 -9.86 -0.27 16.10
C GLY A 12 -9.01 -0.19 15.27
N SER A 13 -8.90 0.20 15.02
CA SER A 13 -8.06 0.17 14.35
C SER A 13 -7.08 0.65 14.59
N SER A 14 -7.06 0.52 14.70
CA SER A 14 -5.94 0.40 15.32
C SER A 14 -4.74 0.60 14.54
N SER A 15 -4.62 0.07 13.44
CA SER A 15 -3.43 0.14 12.62
C SER A 15 -3.56 1.23 11.56
N ASN A 16 -2.46 1.93 11.29
CA ASN A 16 -2.38 2.86 10.17
C ASN A 16 -1.59 2.25 9.02
N ARG A 17 -1.54 0.93 8.98
CA ARG A 17 -0.83 0.25 7.91
C ARG A 17 -1.78 -0.12 6.80
N VAL A 18 -1.32 0.10 5.58
CA VAL A 18 -2.06 -0.26 4.38
C VAL A 18 -1.16 -1.13 3.51
N ILE A 19 -1.79 -1.97 2.71
CA ILE A 19 -1.08 -2.86 1.81
C ILE A 19 -1.32 -2.38 0.39
N LEU A 20 -0.23 -2.15 -0.32
CA LEU A 20 -0.28 -1.82 -1.74
C LEU A 20 0.09 -3.06 -2.53
N THR A 21 -0.78 -3.46 -3.46
CA THR A 21 -0.45 -4.53 -4.40
C THR A 21 -0.46 -3.96 -5.80
N SER A 22 0.51 -4.38 -6.60
CA SER A 22 0.60 -3.91 -7.98
C SER A 22 1.08 -5.05 -8.86
N PHE A 23 0.57 -5.08 -10.09
CA PHE A 23 0.99 -6.11 -11.05
C PHE A 23 0.70 -5.65 -12.46
N GLY A 24 1.39 -6.26 -13.40
CA GLY A 24 1.22 -5.94 -14.81
C GLY A 24 2.47 -6.28 -15.60
N LEU A 25 2.55 -5.73 -16.80
CA LEU A 25 3.74 -5.89 -17.62
C LEU A 25 4.86 -5.03 -17.03
N ASN A 26 6.04 -5.63 -16.92
CA ASN A 26 7.17 -4.94 -16.33
C ASN A 26 7.76 -3.94 -17.33
N HIS A 27 8.03 -2.72 -16.82
CA HIS A 27 8.75 -1.72 -17.60
C HIS A 27 9.40 -0.75 -16.63
N MET A 28 10.26 0.11 -17.16
CA MET A 28 11.02 1.04 -16.34
C MET A 28 10.09 2.07 -15.72
N GLY A 29 10.42 2.49 -14.52
CA GLY A 29 9.77 3.61 -13.87
C GLY A 29 8.55 3.27 -13.03
N ILE A 30 8.12 1.99 -12.99
CA ILE A 30 6.92 1.66 -12.21
C ILE A 30 7.17 1.93 -10.72
N VAL A 31 8.20 1.31 -10.16
CA VAL A 31 8.47 1.42 -8.73
C VAL A 31 8.84 2.84 -8.36
N SER A 32 9.65 3.50 -9.17
CA SER A 32 10.06 4.86 -8.88
C SER A 32 8.88 5.84 -8.88
N ASN A 33 7.93 5.67 -9.78
CA ASN A 33 6.73 6.51 -9.80
C ASN A 33 5.87 6.29 -8.57
N ILE A 34 5.68 5.03 -8.20
CA ILE A 34 4.87 4.70 -7.02
C ILE A 34 5.52 5.22 -5.76
N THR A 35 6.82 4.99 -5.59
CA THR A 35 7.52 5.45 -4.39
C THR A 35 7.57 6.96 -4.32
N LYS A 36 7.67 7.63 -5.47
CA LYS A 36 7.64 9.09 -5.49
C LYS A 36 6.31 9.63 -4.95
N ILE A 37 5.20 9.05 -5.39
CA ILE A 37 3.88 9.46 -4.93
C ILE A 37 3.78 9.26 -3.41
N LEU A 38 4.19 8.09 -2.94
CA LEU A 38 4.13 7.79 -1.52
C LEU A 38 4.99 8.73 -0.70
N SER A 39 6.18 9.03 -1.19
CA SER A 39 7.10 9.94 -0.52
C SER A 39 6.52 11.36 -0.45
N GLU A 40 5.95 11.84 -1.54
CA GLU A 40 5.36 13.17 -1.58
C GLU A 40 4.15 13.28 -0.66
N CYS A 41 3.45 12.18 -0.44
CA CYS A 41 2.32 12.15 0.48
C CYS A 41 2.74 11.83 1.91
N LYS A 42 4.04 11.72 2.17
CA LYS A 42 4.60 11.49 3.51
C LYS A 42 4.18 10.14 4.08
N CYS A 43 4.15 9.15 3.23
CA CYS A 43 3.90 7.77 3.63
C CYS A 43 5.24 7.06 3.82
N ASP A 44 5.32 6.22 4.86
CA ASP A 44 6.52 5.43 5.11
C ASP A 44 6.35 4.04 4.53
N ILE A 45 7.32 3.60 3.75
CA ILE A 45 7.33 2.24 3.23
C ILE A 45 8.06 1.37 4.25
N LEU A 46 7.31 0.44 4.84
CA LEU A 46 7.86 -0.43 5.89
C LEU A 46 8.48 -1.68 5.30
N ASP A 47 7.94 -2.16 4.22
CA ASP A 47 8.42 -3.38 3.59
C ASP A 47 8.00 -3.40 2.14
N ILE A 48 8.77 -4.07 1.33
CA ILE A 48 8.48 -4.19 -0.10
C ILE A 48 8.96 -5.54 -0.59
N SER A 49 8.11 -6.21 -1.34
CA SER A 49 8.42 -7.48 -1.97
C SER A 49 8.05 -7.39 -3.43
N GLN A 50 8.97 -7.73 -4.30
CA GLN A 50 8.78 -7.61 -5.73
C GLN A 50 9.26 -8.88 -6.40
N LYS A 51 8.52 -9.33 -7.40
CA LYS A 51 8.88 -10.49 -8.17
C LYS A 51 8.64 -10.23 -9.64
N ILE A 52 9.62 -10.60 -10.45
CA ILE A 52 9.54 -10.46 -11.89
C ILE A 52 9.58 -11.86 -12.49
N MET A 53 8.61 -12.17 -13.32
CA MET A 53 8.52 -13.44 -14.02
C MET A 53 8.35 -13.16 -15.51
N GLN A 54 9.43 -13.32 -16.25
CA GLN A 54 9.46 -13.00 -17.67
C GLN A 54 9.10 -11.52 -17.89
N GLU A 55 8.04 -11.23 -18.61
CA GLU A 55 7.63 -9.85 -18.86
C GLU A 55 6.68 -9.29 -17.79
N PHE A 56 6.31 -10.10 -16.80
CA PHE A 56 5.35 -9.69 -15.77
C PHE A 56 6.03 -9.37 -14.47
N TYR A 57 5.41 -8.46 -13.71
CA TYR A 57 5.88 -8.17 -12.36
C TYR A 57 4.71 -8.17 -11.39
N THR A 58 5.02 -8.45 -10.14
CA THR A 58 4.10 -8.26 -9.03
C THR A 58 4.86 -7.57 -7.91
N MET A 59 4.13 -6.78 -7.11
CA MET A 59 4.75 -6.07 -5.99
C MET A 59 3.75 -5.92 -4.87
N ILE A 60 4.24 -6.11 -3.65
CA ILE A 60 3.46 -5.88 -2.44
C ILE A 60 4.28 -4.98 -1.54
N MET A 61 3.66 -3.92 -1.06
CA MET A 61 4.30 -3.01 -0.12
C MET A 61 3.45 -2.92 1.15
N MET A 62 4.12 -2.88 2.28
CA MET A 62 3.51 -2.51 3.56
C MET A 62 3.84 -1.05 3.80
N ILE A 63 2.81 -0.23 4.02
CA ILE A 63 2.98 1.22 4.10
C ILE A 63 2.30 1.73 5.37
N ASP A 64 2.97 2.62 6.07
CA ASP A 64 2.42 3.29 7.24
C ASP A 64 1.97 4.69 6.83
N ILE A 65 0.68 4.97 7.00
CA ILE A 65 0.11 6.25 6.61
C ILE A 65 -0.20 7.15 7.82
N SER A 66 0.40 6.86 8.97
CA SER A 66 0.19 7.67 10.18
C SER A 66 0.48 9.14 9.95
N ASN A 67 1.52 9.44 9.19
CA ASN A 67 1.94 10.81 8.94
C ASN A 67 1.58 11.28 7.54
N SER A 68 0.71 10.55 6.86
CA SER A 68 0.34 10.89 5.50
C SER A 68 -0.36 12.24 5.44
N SER A 69 -0.05 13.02 4.43
CA SER A 69 -0.70 14.29 4.18
C SER A 69 -2.08 14.09 3.53
N LYS A 70 -2.41 12.87 3.14
CA LYS A 70 -3.67 12.53 2.48
C LYS A 70 -4.31 11.34 3.15
N GLU A 71 -5.63 11.29 3.09
CA GLU A 71 -6.37 10.15 3.60
C GLU A 71 -6.31 8.98 2.64
N LEU A 72 -6.68 7.81 3.13
CA LEU A 72 -6.59 6.60 2.33
C LEU A 72 -7.31 6.73 1.00
N LYS A 73 -8.51 7.30 1.01
CA LYS A 73 -9.27 7.43 -0.22
C LYS A 73 -8.55 8.30 -1.24
N GLU A 74 -7.95 9.38 -0.79
CA GLU A 74 -7.18 10.25 -1.68
C GLU A 74 -5.96 9.55 -2.23
N LEU A 75 -5.28 8.77 -1.38
CA LEU A 75 -4.14 7.99 -1.82
C LEU A 75 -4.56 6.96 -2.87
N GLN A 76 -5.70 6.30 -2.65
CA GLN A 76 -6.23 5.34 -3.61
C GLN A 76 -6.49 5.99 -4.96
N GLU A 77 -7.07 7.19 -4.94
CA GLU A 77 -7.37 7.90 -6.18
C GLU A 77 -6.10 8.31 -6.91
N GLU A 78 -5.13 8.79 -6.18
CA GLU A 78 -3.87 9.23 -6.79
C GLU A 78 -3.09 8.06 -7.38
N LEU A 79 -3.05 6.94 -6.65
CA LEU A 79 -2.37 5.75 -7.14
C LEU A 79 -3.11 5.11 -8.30
N SER A 80 -4.45 5.20 -8.31
CA SER A 80 -5.24 4.71 -9.43
C SER A 80 -4.93 5.50 -10.71
N ALA A 81 -4.79 6.81 -10.59
CA ALA A 81 -4.42 7.64 -11.73
C ALA A 81 -3.02 7.28 -12.24
N ALA A 82 -2.09 7.02 -11.33
CA ALA A 82 -0.75 6.60 -11.72
C ALA A 82 -0.77 5.24 -12.40
N ALA A 83 -1.61 4.33 -11.90
CA ALA A 83 -1.74 3.00 -12.49
C ALA A 83 -2.15 3.08 -13.95
N ASP A 84 -3.10 3.96 -14.24
CA ASP A 84 -3.55 4.15 -15.61
C ASP A 84 -2.41 4.64 -16.51
N LYS A 85 -1.63 5.61 -16.02
CA LYS A 85 -0.51 6.13 -16.80
C LYS A 85 0.59 5.11 -16.98
N LEU A 86 0.83 4.29 -15.96
CA LEU A 86 1.88 3.27 -16.01
C LEU A 86 1.41 1.98 -16.67
N ASN A 87 0.13 1.89 -16.96
CA ASN A 87 -0.47 0.71 -17.58
C ASN A 87 -0.28 -0.54 -16.72
N VAL A 88 -0.49 -0.37 -15.42
CA VAL A 88 -0.45 -1.48 -14.45
C VAL A 88 -1.67 -1.37 -13.55
N LYS A 89 -1.87 -2.38 -12.72
CA LYS A 89 -2.90 -2.34 -11.69
C LYS A 89 -2.26 -2.01 -10.35
N ILE A 90 -2.91 -1.15 -9.58
CA ILE A 90 -2.45 -0.81 -8.24
C ILE A 90 -3.68 -0.82 -7.34
N TYR A 91 -3.59 -1.56 -6.25
CA TYR A 91 -4.63 -1.61 -5.22
C TYR A 91 -4.03 -1.22 -3.89
N LEU A 92 -4.78 -0.44 -3.13
CA LEU A 92 -4.35 0.01 -1.81
C LEU A 92 -5.48 -0.26 -0.84
N GLN A 93 -5.21 -1.06 0.19
CA GLN A 93 -6.22 -1.47 1.15
C GLN A 93 -5.65 -1.40 2.56
N HIS A 94 -6.51 -1.05 3.50
CA HIS A 94 -6.13 -1.13 4.90
C HIS A 94 -5.72 -2.57 5.23
N GLU A 95 -4.77 -2.70 6.14
CA GLU A 95 -4.22 -3.99 6.52
C GLU A 95 -5.32 -4.98 6.94
N ASP A 96 -6.28 -4.49 7.72
CA ASP A 96 -7.35 -5.36 8.21
C ASP A 96 -8.24 -5.87 7.08
N VAL A 97 -8.51 -5.01 6.09
CA VAL A 97 -9.31 -5.42 4.94
C VAL A 97 -8.54 -6.46 4.13
N PHE A 98 -7.26 -6.22 3.93
CA PHE A 98 -6.42 -7.14 3.18
C PHE A 98 -6.39 -8.52 3.84
N ARG A 99 -6.23 -8.55 5.16
CA ARG A 99 -6.22 -9.82 5.90
C ARG A 99 -7.53 -10.56 5.76
N PHE A 100 -8.62 -9.82 5.87
CA PHE A 100 -9.94 -10.42 5.76
C PHE A 100 -10.15 -11.06 4.41
N MET A 101 -9.74 -10.38 3.34
CA MET A 101 -9.92 -10.87 1.98
C MET A 101 -9.04 -12.08 1.67
N HIS A 102 -7.93 -12.22 2.37
CA HIS A 102 -6.97 -13.30 2.09
C HIS A 102 -6.94 -14.37 3.17
N ARG A 103 -7.95 -14.40 4.00
CA ARG A 103 -8.09 -15.40 5.03
C ARG A 103 -8.63 -16.69 4.43
N ILE A 104 -8.12 -17.78 4.93
CA ILE A 104 -8.55 -19.09 4.45
C ILE A 104 -9.26 -19.85 5.57
#